data_e02d77c6d7d4d9ed28920624b1866a81
#
_entry.id   e02d77c6d7d4d9ed28920624b1866a81
#
_cell.length_a   1.000
_cell.length_b   1.000
_cell.length_c   1.000
_cell.angle_alpha   90.00
_cell.angle_beta   90.00
_cell.angle_gamma   90.00
#
_symmetry.space_group_name_H-M   'P 1'
#
loop_
_entity.id
_entity.type
_entity.pdbx_description
1 polymer ?
#
loop_
_entity_poly.entity_id
_entity_poly.type
_entity_poly.pdbx_seq_one_letter_code
_entity_poly.pdbx_strand_id
1 'polypeptide(L)'
;APFQKPVIGWKNDAPDIYYIMYKDIIVFDHFNNTMELIVLNEANEEEKSEEAKQENSSLSTLRSSLEIDALLKAVNKVNVKPYDFHPVGDTTSTLTDEEHKANIRRCIQHCLRGDVFQIVVSRRFVQKYEGDDFKLYRALRSINPSPYLFYFDFGGFRIFGSSPETHNRIVGNKAFIDPIAGTTKRTGDMEQDRKAAEFLRNDPKENAEHVMLVDLARNDLSRNCHGVKVDFYKDMQFYSHVIHLVSRVSGTLDEGADHIKEFIDTFPAGTLSGAPKVRAMQIISELEPHNRGAYGGCIGFIGLNGDLNQAIVIRTFVSRNGELWFQAGSGVVAKSNDQYELEECNNKLGALTKAIHIAEKL
;
A
#
# COMPACT_ATOMS: atom_id res chain seq x y z
N ALA A 1 15.94 -12.95 0.69
CA ALA A 1 16.12 -12.16 1.90
C ALA A 1 16.46 -13.08 3.06
N PRO A 2 17.39 -12.71 3.98
CA PRO A 2 17.89 -13.61 5.03
C PRO A 2 16.84 -13.96 6.09
N PHE A 3 15.68 -13.38 6.03
CA PHE A 3 14.59 -13.55 7.02
C PHE A 3 13.38 -14.30 6.47
N GLN A 4 13.44 -14.77 5.23
CA GLN A 4 12.35 -15.57 4.67
C GLN A 4 12.54 -17.04 5.06
N LYS A 5 11.54 -17.61 5.76
CA LYS A 5 11.48 -19.06 5.93
C LYS A 5 10.96 -19.68 4.64
N PRO A 6 11.54 -20.77 4.16
CA PRO A 6 10.91 -21.58 3.13
C PRO A 6 9.59 -22.10 3.72
N VAL A 7 8.48 -21.69 3.14
CA VAL A 7 7.17 -22.13 3.59
C VAL A 7 6.87 -23.48 2.98
N ILE A 8 6.82 -24.51 3.81
CA ILE A 8 6.38 -25.84 3.39
C ILE A 8 4.88 -25.74 3.03
N GLY A 9 4.57 -25.89 1.74
CA GLY A 9 3.20 -25.91 1.22
C GLY A 9 2.63 -24.57 0.72
N TRP A 10 3.26 -23.43 1.01
CA TRP A 10 2.83 -22.13 0.48
C TRP A 10 3.96 -21.56 -0.38
N LYS A 11 3.83 -21.65 -1.68
CA LYS A 11 4.77 -20.96 -2.58
C LYS A 11 4.57 -19.47 -2.45
N ASN A 12 5.67 -18.72 -2.46
CA ASN A 12 5.61 -17.28 -2.63
C ASN A 12 5.11 -17.04 -4.06
N ASP A 13 3.85 -16.64 -4.19
CA ASP A 13 3.17 -16.63 -5.48
C ASP A 13 3.30 -15.30 -6.22
N ALA A 14 3.96 -14.32 -5.59
CA ALA A 14 4.35 -13.08 -6.23
C ALA A 14 5.88 -12.92 -6.15
N PRO A 15 6.52 -12.36 -7.18
CA PRO A 15 7.93 -12.01 -7.13
C PRO A 15 8.20 -10.96 -6.04
N ASP A 16 9.41 -10.94 -5.48
CA ASP A 16 9.79 -9.97 -4.45
C ASP A 16 9.77 -8.53 -4.98
N ILE A 17 10.12 -8.35 -6.26
CA ILE A 17 10.07 -7.07 -6.97
C ILE A 17 9.50 -7.34 -8.37
N TYR A 18 8.49 -6.54 -8.75
CA TYR A 18 7.88 -6.63 -10.07
C TYR A 18 7.50 -5.23 -10.57
N TYR A 19 8.12 -4.82 -11.67
CA TYR A 19 7.82 -3.57 -12.36
C TYR A 19 7.34 -3.85 -13.78
N ILE A 20 6.34 -3.09 -14.22
CA ILE A 20 5.86 -3.08 -15.60
C ILE A 20 6.05 -1.67 -16.15
N MET A 21 6.72 -1.57 -17.29
CA MET A 21 6.74 -0.33 -18.08
C MET A 21 5.56 -0.37 -19.06
N TYR A 22 4.64 0.58 -18.90
CA TYR A 22 3.48 0.69 -19.77
C TYR A 22 3.83 1.56 -20.97
N LYS A 23 3.52 1.06 -22.18
CA LYS A 23 3.68 1.82 -23.42
C LYS A 23 2.59 2.87 -23.58
N ASP A 24 1.36 2.51 -23.21
CA ASP A 24 0.18 3.33 -23.37
C ASP A 24 -0.40 3.64 -21.98
N ILE A 25 -0.58 4.93 -21.68
CA ILE A 25 -1.07 5.39 -20.39
C ILE A 25 -2.23 6.35 -20.63
N ILE A 26 -3.32 6.17 -19.88
CA ILE A 26 -4.46 7.08 -19.85
C ILE A 26 -4.51 7.71 -18.48
N VAL A 27 -4.45 9.03 -18.43
CA VAL A 27 -4.51 9.82 -17.20
C VAL A 27 -5.82 10.59 -17.15
N PHE A 28 -6.59 10.42 -16.08
CA PHE A 28 -7.77 11.24 -15.79
C PHE A 28 -7.45 12.17 -14.64
N ASP A 29 -7.41 13.46 -14.90
CA ASP A 29 -7.31 14.49 -13.87
C ASP A 29 -8.72 14.96 -13.51
N HIS A 30 -9.23 14.48 -12.38
CA HIS A 30 -10.57 14.83 -11.89
C HIS A 30 -10.66 16.26 -11.33
N PHE A 31 -9.54 16.88 -11.02
CA PHE A 31 -9.50 18.25 -10.54
C PHE A 31 -9.69 19.25 -11.69
N ASN A 32 -8.98 19.02 -12.80
CA ASN A 32 -9.04 19.85 -14.00
C ASN A 32 -10.08 19.34 -15.02
N ASN A 33 -10.70 18.17 -14.79
CA ASN A 33 -11.61 17.50 -15.72
C ASN A 33 -10.95 17.26 -17.10
N THR A 34 -9.67 16.86 -17.10
CA THR A 34 -8.93 16.55 -18.32
C THR A 34 -8.62 15.07 -18.41
N MET A 35 -8.47 14.60 -19.65
CA MET A 35 -7.97 13.26 -19.96
C MET A 35 -6.75 13.40 -20.86
N GLU A 36 -5.65 12.78 -20.48
CA GLU A 36 -4.42 12.74 -21.25
C GLU A 36 -4.15 11.32 -21.72
N LEU A 37 -3.77 11.17 -22.98
CA LEU A 37 -3.32 9.91 -23.58
C LEU A 37 -1.83 10.04 -23.85
N ILE A 38 -1.04 9.18 -23.22
CA ILE A 38 0.42 9.16 -23.35
C ILE A 38 0.81 7.86 -24.03
N VAL A 39 1.52 7.98 -25.16
CA VAL A 39 2.05 6.84 -25.91
C VAL A 39 3.56 6.97 -25.94
N LEU A 40 4.27 5.96 -25.44
CA LEU A 40 5.71 5.88 -25.46
C LEU A 40 6.17 5.31 -26.81
N ASN A 41 6.96 6.08 -27.54
CA ASN A 41 7.61 5.63 -28.77
C ASN A 41 9.08 5.30 -28.50
N GLU A 42 9.55 4.19 -29.09
CA GLU A 42 10.99 3.90 -29.14
C GLU A 42 11.66 4.85 -30.11
N ALA A 43 12.70 5.58 -29.65
CA ALA A 43 13.57 6.33 -30.55
C ALA A 43 14.47 5.35 -31.30
N ASN A 44 14.41 5.34 -32.62
CA ASN A 44 15.33 4.53 -33.42
C ASN A 44 16.74 5.16 -33.37
N GLU A 45 17.71 4.43 -32.83
CA GLU A 45 19.12 4.88 -32.74
C GLU A 45 19.82 5.04 -34.11
N GLU A 46 19.21 4.60 -35.21
CA GLU A 46 19.80 4.61 -36.56
C GLU A 46 19.64 5.93 -37.34
N GLU A 47 19.03 6.96 -36.76
CA GLU A 47 18.80 8.25 -37.42
C GLU A 47 20.06 9.15 -37.45
N LYS A 48 21.06 8.76 -38.22
CA LYS A 48 22.30 9.58 -38.40
C LYS A 48 22.24 10.60 -39.55
N SER A 49 21.20 10.63 -40.39
CA SER A 49 21.05 11.62 -41.47
C SER A 49 19.79 12.49 -41.26
N GLU A 50 19.88 13.78 -41.68
CA GLU A 50 18.75 14.72 -41.52
C GLU A 50 17.54 14.32 -42.40
N GLU A 51 17.75 13.69 -43.55
CA GLU A 51 16.69 13.17 -44.41
C GLU A 51 15.96 11.98 -43.82
N ALA A 52 16.66 11.02 -43.18
CA ALA A 52 16.05 9.91 -42.48
C ALA A 52 15.24 10.35 -41.24
N LYS A 53 15.64 11.43 -40.57
CA LYS A 53 14.92 12.04 -39.47
C LYS A 53 13.55 12.59 -39.89
N GLN A 54 13.43 13.15 -41.08
CA GLN A 54 12.20 13.78 -41.58
C GLN A 54 11.14 12.75 -42.04
N GLU A 55 11.57 11.67 -42.72
CA GLU A 55 10.72 10.57 -43.12
C GLU A 55 10.23 9.70 -41.90
N ASN A 56 11.15 9.36 -41.01
CA ASN A 56 10.82 8.59 -39.80
C ASN A 56 9.98 9.40 -38.83
N SER A 57 10.17 10.71 -38.72
CA SER A 57 9.32 11.59 -37.90
C SER A 57 7.86 11.60 -38.40
N SER A 58 7.64 11.61 -39.73
CA SER A 58 6.27 11.55 -40.28
C SER A 58 5.62 10.17 -40.08
N LEU A 59 6.36 9.08 -40.21
CA LEU A 59 5.89 7.72 -39.96
C LEU A 59 5.62 7.45 -38.46
N SER A 60 6.48 7.94 -37.56
CA SER A 60 6.28 7.84 -36.12
C SER A 60 5.07 8.64 -35.66
N THR A 61 4.87 9.85 -36.21
CA THR A 61 3.69 10.68 -35.95
C THR A 61 2.39 10.00 -36.42
N LEU A 62 2.42 9.38 -37.62
CA LEU A 62 1.25 8.67 -38.15
C LEU A 62 0.92 7.42 -37.32
N ARG A 63 1.93 6.67 -36.89
CA ARG A 63 1.77 5.50 -36.03
C ARG A 63 1.21 5.88 -34.65
N SER A 64 1.74 6.94 -34.04
CA SER A 64 1.21 7.48 -32.78
C SER A 64 -0.24 7.95 -32.90
N SER A 65 -0.62 8.58 -34.01
CA SER A 65 -1.99 9.00 -34.26
C SER A 65 -2.95 7.80 -34.35
N LEU A 66 -2.57 6.72 -35.03
CA LEU A 66 -3.37 5.50 -35.12
C LEU A 66 -3.52 4.79 -33.78
N GLU A 67 -2.47 4.76 -32.97
CA GLU A 67 -2.50 4.19 -31.62
C GLU A 67 -3.41 5.02 -30.69
N ILE A 68 -3.33 6.34 -30.74
CA ILE A 68 -4.22 7.25 -29.99
C ILE A 68 -5.69 7.06 -30.42
N ASP A 69 -5.98 6.95 -31.72
CA ASP A 69 -7.32 6.69 -32.21
C ASP A 69 -7.88 5.33 -31.73
N ALA A 70 -7.03 4.30 -31.68
CA ALA A 70 -7.40 2.99 -31.15
C ALA A 70 -7.70 3.06 -29.65
N LEU A 71 -6.92 3.79 -28.86
CA LEU A 71 -7.17 4.01 -27.44
C LEU A 71 -8.47 4.80 -27.21
N LEU A 72 -8.70 5.86 -27.98
CA LEU A 72 -9.95 6.64 -27.92
C LEU A 72 -11.17 5.78 -28.24
N LYS A 73 -11.09 4.91 -29.25
CA LYS A 73 -12.15 3.96 -29.59
C LYS A 73 -12.38 2.95 -28.45
N ALA A 74 -11.30 2.48 -27.79
CA ALA A 74 -11.41 1.57 -26.66
C ALA A 74 -12.07 2.23 -25.44
N VAL A 75 -11.68 3.48 -25.12
CA VAL A 75 -12.27 4.27 -24.01
C VAL A 75 -13.75 4.54 -24.25
N ASN A 76 -14.12 4.87 -25.49
CA ASN A 76 -15.51 5.18 -25.86
C ASN A 76 -16.39 3.93 -26.10
N LYS A 77 -15.83 2.73 -25.98
CA LYS A 77 -16.57 1.50 -26.12
C LYS A 77 -17.49 1.26 -24.91
N VAL A 78 -18.77 1.58 -25.07
CA VAL A 78 -19.77 1.56 -23.99
C VAL A 78 -20.19 0.14 -23.58
N ASN A 79 -19.90 -0.88 -24.38
CA ASN A 79 -20.41 -2.24 -24.19
C ASN A 79 -19.46 -3.06 -23.30
N VAL A 80 -19.47 -2.77 -21.99
CA VAL A 80 -18.76 -3.56 -20.99
C VAL A 80 -19.69 -4.62 -20.44
N LYS A 81 -19.39 -5.90 -20.70
CA LYS A 81 -20.16 -7.01 -20.14
C LYS A 81 -19.88 -7.10 -18.64
N PRO A 82 -20.90 -7.00 -17.77
CA PRO A 82 -20.71 -7.25 -16.35
C PRO A 82 -20.46 -8.76 -16.14
N TYR A 83 -19.48 -9.08 -15.34
CA TYR A 83 -19.23 -10.44 -14.87
C TYR A 83 -19.66 -10.55 -13.42
N ASP A 84 -20.12 -11.73 -13.02
CA ASP A 84 -20.52 -11.99 -11.65
C ASP A 84 -19.32 -12.34 -10.78
N PHE A 85 -19.48 -12.17 -9.48
CA PHE A 85 -18.53 -12.55 -8.45
C PHE A 85 -19.26 -13.32 -7.36
N HIS A 86 -18.76 -14.51 -7.02
CA HIS A 86 -19.33 -15.37 -5.99
C HIS A 86 -18.24 -15.90 -5.06
N PRO A 87 -18.30 -15.61 -3.75
CA PRO A 87 -17.45 -16.28 -2.77
C PRO A 87 -17.86 -17.75 -2.66
N VAL A 88 -16.87 -18.64 -2.55
CA VAL A 88 -17.07 -20.10 -2.47
C VAL A 88 -16.59 -20.60 -1.10
N GLY A 89 -17.49 -21.18 -0.32
CA GLY A 89 -17.21 -21.66 1.02
C GLY A 89 -16.91 -20.53 2.02
N ASP A 90 -16.43 -20.93 3.19
CA ASP A 90 -16.11 -20.01 4.28
C ASP A 90 -14.70 -19.42 4.13
N THR A 91 -14.52 -18.19 4.62
CA THR A 91 -13.19 -17.59 4.78
C THR A 91 -12.41 -18.36 5.83
N THR A 92 -11.21 -18.78 5.50
CA THR A 92 -10.29 -19.48 6.40
C THR A 92 -9.16 -18.57 6.85
N SER A 93 -8.55 -18.86 8.00
CA SER A 93 -7.37 -18.14 8.51
C SER A 93 -6.21 -19.10 8.67
N THR A 94 -4.99 -18.60 8.46
CA THR A 94 -3.75 -19.36 8.64
C THR A 94 -3.40 -19.60 10.11
N LEU A 95 -4.01 -18.86 11.02
CA LEU A 95 -3.91 -19.00 12.47
C LEU A 95 -5.31 -18.89 13.08
N THR A 96 -5.59 -19.71 14.07
CA THR A 96 -6.77 -19.53 14.93
C THR A 96 -6.61 -18.27 15.78
N ASP A 97 -7.71 -17.79 16.38
CA ASP A 97 -7.68 -16.65 17.29
C ASP A 97 -6.75 -16.89 18.48
N GLU A 98 -6.75 -18.10 19.04
CA GLU A 98 -5.89 -18.45 20.17
C GLU A 98 -4.40 -18.52 19.80
N GLU A 99 -4.05 -19.04 18.62
CA GLU A 99 -2.69 -19.05 18.11
C GLU A 99 -2.20 -17.61 17.85
N HIS A 100 -3.06 -16.75 17.28
CA HIS A 100 -2.70 -15.35 17.05
C HIS A 100 -2.51 -14.60 18.37
N LYS A 101 -3.40 -14.78 19.37
CA LYS A 101 -3.22 -14.24 20.72
C LYS A 101 -1.93 -14.76 21.39
N ALA A 102 -1.59 -16.02 21.20
CA ALA A 102 -0.33 -16.56 21.69
C ALA A 102 0.89 -15.85 21.07
N ASN A 103 0.84 -15.53 19.77
CA ASN A 103 1.87 -14.74 19.11
C ASN A 103 1.94 -13.30 19.64
N ILE A 104 0.78 -12.65 19.86
CA ILE A 104 0.71 -11.32 20.48
C ILE A 104 1.36 -11.34 21.88
N ARG A 105 1.04 -12.34 22.73
CA ARG A 105 1.67 -12.49 24.04
C ARG A 105 3.19 -12.65 23.97
N ARG A 106 3.71 -13.39 22.97
CA ARG A 106 5.15 -13.48 22.72
C ARG A 106 5.74 -12.12 22.33
N CYS A 107 5.06 -11.37 21.46
CA CYS A 107 5.47 -10.01 21.09
C CYS A 107 5.54 -9.08 22.32
N ILE A 108 4.56 -9.13 23.21
CA ILE A 108 4.57 -8.37 24.49
C ILE A 108 5.82 -8.72 25.31
N GLN A 109 6.19 -10.01 25.40
CA GLN A 109 7.40 -10.42 26.12
C GLN A 109 8.69 -9.89 25.47
N HIS A 110 8.74 -9.80 24.13
CA HIS A 110 9.87 -9.17 23.44
C HIS A 110 9.96 -7.67 23.72
N CYS A 111 8.82 -6.97 23.77
CA CYS A 111 8.78 -5.56 24.16
C CYS A 111 9.24 -5.35 25.62
N LEU A 112 8.76 -6.18 26.55
CA LEU A 112 9.14 -6.10 27.98
C LEU A 112 10.61 -6.39 28.22
N ARG A 113 11.25 -7.24 27.43
CA ARG A 113 12.68 -7.53 27.49
C ARG A 113 13.56 -6.44 26.84
N GLY A 114 12.94 -5.50 26.11
CA GLY A 114 13.66 -4.47 25.39
C GLY A 114 14.24 -4.90 24.04
N ASP A 115 13.80 -6.03 23.51
CA ASP A 115 14.20 -6.49 22.17
C ASP A 115 13.69 -5.52 21.08
N VAL A 116 12.48 -5.01 21.27
CA VAL A 116 11.79 -4.05 20.38
C VAL A 116 10.94 -3.08 21.20
N PHE A 117 10.68 -1.90 20.69
CA PHE A 117 9.70 -0.95 21.25
C PHE A 117 8.28 -1.31 20.81
N GLN A 118 8.15 -1.66 19.53
CA GLN A 118 6.92 -2.07 18.89
C GLN A 118 7.20 -3.16 17.87
N ILE A 119 6.24 -4.05 17.67
CA ILE A 119 6.29 -5.11 16.65
C ILE A 119 4.89 -5.33 16.09
N VAL A 120 4.79 -5.47 14.76
CA VAL A 120 3.52 -5.71 14.08
C VAL A 120 3.44 -7.17 13.70
N VAL A 121 2.60 -7.93 14.40
CA VAL A 121 2.31 -9.33 14.07
C VAL A 121 0.98 -9.45 13.34
N SER A 122 0.92 -10.32 12.33
CA SER A 122 -0.23 -10.40 11.43
C SER A 122 -0.66 -11.85 11.19
N ARG A 123 -1.87 -12.00 10.64
CA ARG A 123 -2.38 -13.26 10.11
C ARG A 123 -3.04 -13.09 8.75
N ARG A 124 -2.99 -14.13 7.93
CA ARG A 124 -3.58 -14.17 6.60
C ARG A 124 -4.91 -14.89 6.62
N PHE A 125 -5.80 -14.38 5.78
CA PHE A 125 -7.10 -14.97 5.46
C PHE A 125 -7.15 -15.35 4.01
N VAL A 126 -7.91 -16.40 3.71
CA VAL A 126 -8.08 -16.96 2.37
C VAL A 126 -9.57 -17.15 2.12
N GLN A 127 -10.05 -16.63 0.99
CA GLN A 127 -11.40 -16.83 0.48
C GLN A 127 -11.34 -17.37 -0.93
N LYS A 128 -11.96 -18.50 -1.21
CA LYS A 128 -12.15 -18.97 -2.57
C LYS A 128 -13.28 -18.19 -3.24
N TYR A 129 -13.19 -18.01 -4.55
CA TYR A 129 -14.19 -17.31 -5.31
C TYR A 129 -14.27 -17.81 -6.76
N GLU A 130 -15.38 -17.54 -7.40
CA GLU A 130 -15.63 -17.71 -8.83
C GLU A 130 -16.05 -16.37 -9.45
N GLY A 131 -15.74 -16.17 -10.74
CA GLY A 131 -16.12 -14.97 -11.46
C GLY A 131 -15.03 -13.89 -11.51
N ASP A 132 -15.44 -12.62 -11.48
CA ASP A 132 -14.59 -11.47 -11.74
C ASP A 132 -14.23 -10.70 -10.45
N ASP A 133 -12.97 -10.74 -10.08
CA ASP A 133 -12.44 -10.01 -8.91
C ASP A 133 -12.39 -8.47 -9.10
N PHE A 134 -12.51 -7.97 -10.33
CA PHE A 134 -12.68 -6.53 -10.55
C PHE A 134 -14.00 -6.01 -9.97
N LYS A 135 -15.05 -6.84 -9.96
CA LYS A 135 -16.31 -6.52 -9.27
C LYS A 135 -16.08 -6.35 -7.76
N LEU A 136 -15.26 -7.21 -7.16
CA LEU A 136 -14.85 -7.07 -5.75
C LEU A 136 -14.06 -5.78 -5.50
N TYR A 137 -13.14 -5.41 -6.39
CA TYR A 137 -12.43 -4.13 -6.29
C TYR A 137 -13.40 -2.95 -6.32
N ARG A 138 -14.39 -2.96 -7.22
CA ARG A 138 -15.42 -1.91 -7.29
C ARG A 138 -16.23 -1.82 -5.99
N ALA A 139 -16.59 -2.95 -5.38
CA ALA A 139 -17.24 -2.99 -4.08
C ALA A 139 -16.34 -2.37 -2.99
N LEU A 140 -15.07 -2.76 -2.91
CA LEU A 140 -14.12 -2.23 -1.95
C LEU A 140 -13.96 -0.71 -2.10
N ARG A 141 -13.77 -0.22 -3.33
CA ARG A 141 -13.66 1.21 -3.63
C ARG A 141 -14.88 2.00 -3.14
N SER A 142 -16.08 1.43 -3.23
CA SER A 142 -17.31 2.12 -2.85
C SER A 142 -17.48 2.29 -1.34
N ILE A 143 -16.93 1.36 -0.53
CA ILE A 143 -17.15 1.34 0.92
C ILE A 143 -15.93 1.81 1.72
N ASN A 144 -14.76 1.82 1.12
CA ASN A 144 -13.50 2.21 1.75
C ASN A 144 -12.66 3.09 0.82
N PRO A 145 -13.12 4.31 0.48
CA PRO A 145 -12.31 5.22 -0.31
C PRO A 145 -11.08 5.65 0.49
N SER A 146 -9.91 5.47 -0.09
CA SER A 146 -8.60 5.83 0.49
C SER A 146 -7.77 6.59 -0.54
N PRO A 147 -6.69 7.27 -0.13
CA PRO A 147 -5.83 8.01 -1.07
C PRO A 147 -5.24 7.15 -2.18
N TYR A 148 -5.00 5.87 -1.91
CA TYR A 148 -4.44 4.93 -2.89
C TYR A 148 -5.46 3.83 -3.19
N LEU A 149 -6.14 3.98 -4.31
CA LEU A 149 -7.03 2.97 -4.88
C LEU A 149 -6.35 2.38 -6.10
N PHE A 150 -6.14 1.07 -6.11
CA PHE A 150 -5.37 0.42 -7.17
C PHE A 150 -5.90 -0.96 -7.52
N TYR A 151 -5.74 -1.31 -8.79
CA TYR A 151 -5.98 -2.63 -9.33
C TYR A 151 -4.90 -2.94 -10.36
N PHE A 152 -4.01 -3.87 -10.03
CA PHE A 152 -2.92 -4.31 -10.90
C PHE A 152 -3.17 -5.73 -11.37
N ASP A 153 -3.22 -5.92 -12.67
CA ASP A 153 -3.25 -7.24 -13.30
C ASP A 153 -1.87 -7.56 -13.86
N PHE A 154 -1.20 -8.53 -13.25
CA PHE A 154 0.12 -9.00 -13.63
C PHE A 154 0.05 -10.25 -14.54
N GLY A 155 -1.13 -10.58 -15.08
CA GLY A 155 -1.39 -11.74 -15.91
C GLY A 155 -1.62 -13.03 -15.12
N GLY A 156 -0.65 -13.45 -14.29
CA GLY A 156 -0.76 -14.68 -13.49
C GLY A 156 -1.38 -14.49 -12.10
N PHE A 157 -1.47 -13.26 -11.63
CA PHE A 157 -2.07 -12.87 -10.36
C PHE A 157 -2.47 -11.39 -10.41
N ARG A 158 -3.34 -10.98 -9.50
CA ARG A 158 -3.78 -9.60 -9.37
C ARG A 158 -3.58 -9.09 -7.96
N ILE A 159 -3.28 -7.80 -7.82
CA ILE A 159 -3.21 -7.12 -6.53
C ILE A 159 -4.09 -5.88 -6.62
N PHE A 160 -5.08 -5.80 -5.75
CA PHE A 160 -5.98 -4.66 -5.71
C PHE A 160 -6.39 -4.31 -4.28
N GLY A 161 -6.54 -3.02 -4.03
CA GLY A 161 -6.76 -2.57 -2.68
C GLY A 161 -7.14 -1.10 -2.56
N SER A 162 -7.27 -0.69 -1.31
CA SER A 162 -7.58 0.66 -0.88
C SER A 162 -6.69 1.03 0.30
N SER A 163 -5.44 1.42 0.00
CA SER A 163 -4.46 1.76 1.04
C SER A 163 -4.60 3.21 1.50
N PRO A 164 -4.64 3.44 2.81
CA PRO A 164 -4.66 4.80 3.34
C PRO A 164 -3.27 5.42 3.50
N GLU A 165 -2.19 4.65 3.37
CA GLU A 165 -0.88 5.03 3.89
C GLU A 165 0.19 5.08 2.80
N THR A 166 0.86 6.23 2.71
CA THR A 166 2.06 6.41 1.89
C THR A 166 3.24 5.76 2.59
N HIS A 167 4.01 4.94 1.86
CA HIS A 167 5.30 4.48 2.35
C HIS A 167 6.38 5.55 2.16
N ASN A 168 6.56 5.96 0.90
CA ASN A 168 7.58 6.92 0.51
C ASN A 168 7.13 7.65 -0.77
N ARG A 169 7.44 8.92 -0.86
CA ARG A 169 7.20 9.75 -2.04
C ARG A 169 8.40 10.62 -2.33
N ILE A 170 8.87 10.60 -3.57
CA ILE A 170 9.92 11.47 -4.07
C ILE A 170 9.34 12.35 -5.18
N VAL A 171 9.57 13.65 -5.09
CA VAL A 171 9.20 14.63 -6.10
C VAL A 171 10.41 15.55 -6.34
N GLY A 172 10.95 15.49 -7.54
CA GLY A 172 12.22 16.14 -7.86
C GLY A 172 13.33 15.61 -6.95
N ASN A 173 13.94 16.48 -6.16
CA ASN A 173 15.01 16.13 -5.23
C ASN A 173 14.53 16.02 -3.75
N LYS A 174 13.22 15.94 -3.50
CA LYS A 174 12.68 15.86 -2.14
C LYS A 174 11.99 14.54 -1.89
N ALA A 175 12.37 13.89 -0.80
CA ALA A 175 11.73 12.69 -0.29
C ALA A 175 10.81 13.02 0.90
N PHE A 176 9.69 12.30 1.02
CA PHE A 176 8.66 12.49 2.03
C PHE A 176 8.19 11.15 2.58
N ILE A 177 8.04 11.10 3.91
CA ILE A 177 7.33 10.04 4.61
C ILE A 177 6.26 10.72 5.46
N ASP A 178 5.03 10.22 5.39
CA ASP A 178 3.88 10.75 6.14
C ASP A 178 3.44 9.73 7.22
N PRO A 179 4.04 9.72 8.41
CA PRO A 179 3.63 8.83 9.49
C PRO A 179 2.18 9.09 9.90
N ILE A 180 1.38 8.03 9.94
CA ILE A 180 0.01 8.05 10.42
C ILE A 180 -0.04 7.16 11.66
N ALA A 181 -0.40 7.73 12.81
CA ALA A 181 -0.71 6.98 14.00
C ALA A 181 -1.95 7.57 14.66
N GLY A 182 -2.74 6.69 15.22
CA GLY A 182 -4.02 7.10 15.74
C GLY A 182 -5.09 7.25 14.68
N THR A 183 -6.18 6.51 14.91
CA THR A 183 -7.33 6.53 14.02
C THR A 183 -8.60 6.51 14.85
N THR A 184 -9.50 7.42 14.57
CA THR A 184 -10.85 7.35 15.12
C THR A 184 -11.90 7.42 14.03
N LYS A 185 -13.05 6.81 14.29
CA LYS A 185 -14.15 6.78 13.31
C LYS A 185 -14.79 8.17 13.22
N ARG A 186 -15.07 8.58 12.01
CA ARG A 186 -15.87 9.77 11.75
C ARG A 186 -17.37 9.43 11.77
N THR A 187 -18.16 10.22 12.50
CA THR A 187 -19.61 10.03 12.62
C THR A 187 -20.40 10.85 11.59
N GLY A 188 -19.80 11.92 11.07
CA GLY A 188 -20.44 12.92 10.24
C GLY A 188 -21.12 14.05 11.05
N ASP A 189 -21.21 13.91 12.37
CA ASP A 189 -21.59 14.99 13.27
C ASP A 189 -20.37 15.78 13.69
N MET A 190 -20.37 17.09 13.39
CA MET A 190 -19.19 17.95 13.58
C MET A 190 -18.72 18.02 15.04
N GLU A 191 -19.65 18.04 15.99
CA GLU A 191 -19.31 18.14 17.41
C GLU A 191 -18.75 16.84 17.97
N GLN A 192 -19.32 15.69 17.56
CA GLN A 192 -18.80 14.38 17.94
C GLN A 192 -17.43 14.12 17.29
N ASP A 193 -17.27 14.47 16.02
CA ASP A 193 -16.02 14.35 15.29
C ASP A 193 -14.91 15.22 15.93
N ARG A 194 -15.25 16.46 16.37
CA ARG A 194 -14.33 17.33 17.08
C ARG A 194 -13.89 16.74 18.44
N LYS A 195 -14.82 16.18 19.22
CA LYS A 195 -14.51 15.51 20.49
C LYS A 195 -13.64 14.27 20.28
N ALA A 196 -13.93 13.48 19.24
CA ALA A 196 -13.12 12.31 18.90
C ALA A 196 -11.70 12.70 18.49
N ALA A 197 -11.54 13.78 17.72
CA ALA A 197 -10.25 14.34 17.34
C ALA A 197 -9.46 14.85 18.56
N GLU A 198 -10.14 15.57 19.47
CA GLU A 198 -9.51 16.06 20.70
C GLU A 198 -9.08 14.92 21.62
N PHE A 199 -9.90 13.89 21.77
CA PHE A 199 -9.54 12.67 22.49
C PHE A 199 -8.31 12.01 21.89
N LEU A 200 -8.29 11.79 20.56
CA LEU A 200 -7.16 11.20 19.85
C LEU A 200 -5.86 12.02 20.03
N ARG A 201 -5.97 13.35 19.94
CA ARG A 201 -4.83 14.27 20.13
C ARG A 201 -4.20 14.15 21.53
N ASN A 202 -5.00 13.84 22.54
CA ASN A 202 -4.57 13.79 23.94
C ASN A 202 -4.30 12.37 24.45
N ASP A 203 -4.57 11.33 23.64
CA ASP A 203 -4.34 9.94 24.04
C ASP A 203 -2.83 9.67 24.21
N PRO A 204 -2.34 9.27 25.41
CA PRO A 204 -0.92 9.08 25.65
C PRO A 204 -0.30 7.92 24.85
N LYS A 205 -1.08 6.85 24.56
CA LYS A 205 -0.62 5.68 23.80
C LYS A 205 -0.38 6.09 22.35
N GLU A 206 -1.42 6.67 21.72
CA GLU A 206 -1.37 7.11 20.33
C GLU A 206 -0.27 8.17 20.12
N ASN A 207 -0.12 9.07 21.06
CA ASN A 207 0.94 10.09 21.04
C ASN A 207 2.35 9.47 21.12
N ALA A 208 2.56 8.48 21.97
CA ALA A 208 3.86 7.81 22.11
C ALA A 208 4.22 7.02 20.85
N GLU A 209 3.24 6.31 20.28
CA GLU A 209 3.40 5.60 19.01
C GLU A 209 3.73 6.59 17.87
N HIS A 210 2.99 7.69 17.77
CA HIS A 210 3.20 8.70 16.74
C HIS A 210 4.60 9.32 16.80
N VAL A 211 5.07 9.68 17.98
CA VAL A 211 6.44 10.19 18.17
C VAL A 211 7.47 9.19 17.67
N MET A 212 7.31 7.91 18.02
CA MET A 212 8.20 6.84 17.58
C MET A 212 8.21 6.70 16.06
N LEU A 213 7.06 6.75 15.40
CA LEU A 213 6.95 6.63 13.93
C LEU A 213 7.57 7.85 13.22
N VAL A 214 7.41 9.06 13.77
CA VAL A 214 8.05 10.27 13.24
C VAL A 214 9.57 10.18 13.35
N ASP A 215 10.09 9.69 14.49
CA ASP A 215 11.53 9.53 14.69
C ASP A 215 12.11 8.44 13.77
N LEU A 216 11.36 7.35 13.57
CA LEU A 216 11.72 6.30 12.61
C LEU A 216 11.78 6.84 11.17
N ALA A 217 10.79 7.64 10.74
CA ALA A 217 10.78 8.27 9.43
C ALA A 217 11.96 9.25 9.23
N ARG A 218 12.30 10.02 10.27
CA ARG A 218 13.50 10.88 10.26
C ARG A 218 14.79 10.07 10.09
N ASN A 219 14.90 8.96 10.82
CA ASN A 219 16.05 8.06 10.72
C ASN A 219 16.16 7.42 9.35
N ASP A 220 15.04 6.98 8.77
CA ASP A 220 15.00 6.37 7.45
C ASP A 220 15.47 7.34 6.37
N LEU A 221 14.91 8.55 6.31
CA LEU A 221 15.30 9.57 5.34
C LEU A 221 16.75 10.04 5.51
N SER A 222 17.26 10.08 6.75
CA SER A 222 18.63 10.55 7.04
C SER A 222 19.73 9.67 6.43
N ARG A 223 19.39 8.53 5.84
CA ARG A 223 20.36 7.64 5.17
C ARG A 223 20.78 8.14 3.80
N ASN A 224 19.91 8.85 3.10
CA ASN A 224 20.10 9.31 1.71
C ASN A 224 19.69 10.78 1.51
N CYS A 225 19.35 11.48 2.58
CA CYS A 225 18.89 12.87 2.55
C CYS A 225 19.59 13.72 3.59
N HIS A 226 19.82 14.98 3.25
CA HIS A 226 20.20 16.03 4.18
C HIS A 226 19.04 16.97 4.49
N GLY A 227 19.21 17.82 5.52
CA GLY A 227 18.18 18.78 5.92
C GLY A 227 16.85 18.12 6.33
N VAL A 228 16.92 16.90 6.86
CA VAL A 228 15.73 16.17 7.31
C VAL A 228 15.01 16.91 8.42
N LYS A 229 13.73 17.18 8.22
CA LYS A 229 12.89 17.96 9.13
C LYS A 229 11.45 17.45 9.16
N VAL A 230 10.72 17.85 10.19
CA VAL A 230 9.28 17.64 10.31
C VAL A 230 8.57 18.89 9.77
N ASP A 231 7.89 18.76 8.63
CA ASP A 231 7.21 19.89 7.98
C ASP A 231 5.94 20.31 8.75
N PHE A 232 5.17 19.32 9.20
CA PHE A 232 4.06 19.52 10.15
C PHE A 232 4.01 18.32 11.12
N TYR A 233 3.52 18.56 12.32
CA TYR A 233 3.55 17.61 13.41
C TYR A 233 2.19 17.47 14.08
N LYS A 234 1.68 16.24 14.12
CA LYS A 234 0.41 15.88 14.76
C LYS A 234 -0.78 16.70 14.24
N ASP A 235 -0.88 16.80 12.92
CA ASP A 235 -2.02 17.42 12.27
C ASP A 235 -3.23 16.47 12.23
N MET A 236 -4.40 17.00 12.57
CA MET A 236 -5.65 16.23 12.56
C MET A 236 -6.27 16.28 11.17
N GLN A 237 -6.21 15.18 10.44
CA GLN A 237 -6.77 15.09 9.10
C GLN A 237 -8.10 14.36 9.10
N PHE A 238 -9.13 15.05 8.58
CA PHE A 238 -10.50 14.56 8.50
C PHE A 238 -10.77 13.98 7.11
N TYR A 239 -10.90 12.66 7.03
CA TYR A 239 -11.31 11.96 5.82
C TYR A 239 -12.82 11.67 5.85
N SER A 240 -13.36 11.04 4.80
CA SER A 240 -14.81 10.76 4.70
C SER A 240 -15.34 9.89 5.86
N HIS A 241 -14.55 8.93 6.34
CA HIS A 241 -14.99 7.93 7.34
C HIS A 241 -14.11 7.84 8.59
N VAL A 242 -12.94 8.46 8.57
CA VAL A 242 -11.96 8.39 9.66
C VAL A 242 -11.29 9.75 9.90
N ILE A 243 -10.77 9.93 11.11
CA ILE A 243 -9.91 11.04 11.50
C ILE A 243 -8.57 10.43 11.87
N HIS A 244 -7.49 10.94 11.30
CA HIS A 244 -6.12 10.51 11.55
C HIS A 244 -5.27 11.59 12.17
N LEU A 245 -4.31 11.18 12.99
CA LEU A 245 -3.21 12.00 13.43
C LEU A 245 -2.04 11.78 12.46
N VAL A 246 -1.64 12.81 11.73
CA VAL A 246 -0.65 12.73 10.65
C VAL A 246 0.50 13.70 10.90
N SER A 247 1.71 13.30 10.60
CA SER A 247 2.87 14.19 10.48
C SER A 247 3.52 14.00 9.12
N ARG A 248 4.36 14.95 8.72
CA ARG A 248 5.20 14.83 7.53
C ARG A 248 6.63 15.04 7.87
N VAL A 249 7.46 14.09 7.47
CA VAL A 249 8.92 14.20 7.49
C VAL A 249 9.39 14.36 6.06
N SER A 250 10.23 15.35 5.81
CA SER A 250 10.84 15.58 4.51
C SER A 250 12.36 15.68 4.60
N GLY A 251 13.04 15.37 3.52
CA GLY A 251 14.47 15.55 3.34
C GLY A 251 14.80 15.91 1.90
N THR A 252 15.93 16.54 1.69
CA THR A 252 16.47 16.77 0.35
C THR A 252 17.46 15.66 0.03
N LEU A 253 17.27 14.98 -1.08
CA LEU A 253 18.18 13.92 -1.54
C LEU A 253 19.60 14.45 -1.67
N ASP A 254 20.57 13.65 -1.25
CA ASP A 254 21.98 13.97 -1.41
C ASP A 254 22.37 14.02 -2.89
N GLU A 255 23.40 14.78 -3.21
CA GLU A 255 23.84 14.91 -4.59
C GLU A 255 24.26 13.56 -5.18
N GLY A 256 23.66 13.20 -6.32
CA GLY A 256 23.86 11.90 -6.96
C GLY A 256 23.14 10.73 -6.28
N ALA A 257 22.23 10.97 -5.34
CA ALA A 257 21.45 9.91 -4.71
C ALA A 257 20.56 9.20 -5.74
N ASP A 258 20.56 7.87 -5.68
CA ASP A 258 19.64 7.03 -6.45
C ASP A 258 18.28 6.98 -5.75
N HIS A 259 17.22 7.44 -6.41
CA HIS A 259 15.85 7.47 -5.88
C HIS A 259 15.33 6.07 -5.52
N ILE A 260 15.70 5.05 -6.31
CA ILE A 260 15.32 3.66 -6.04
C ILE A 260 16.05 3.15 -4.80
N LYS A 261 17.33 3.48 -4.65
CA LYS A 261 18.12 3.11 -3.48
C LYS A 261 17.56 3.78 -2.21
N GLU A 262 17.18 5.05 -2.27
CA GLU A 262 16.54 5.75 -1.16
C GLU A 262 15.26 5.04 -0.73
N PHE A 263 14.38 4.71 -1.68
CA PHE A 263 13.17 3.94 -1.42
C PHE A 263 13.48 2.57 -0.77
N ILE A 264 14.46 1.83 -1.28
CA ILE A 264 14.85 0.53 -0.72
C ILE A 264 15.39 0.66 0.70
N ASP A 265 16.16 1.69 0.99
CA ASP A 265 16.75 1.92 2.31
C ASP A 265 15.71 2.33 3.37
N THR A 266 14.57 2.89 2.95
CA THR A 266 13.43 3.18 3.84
C THR A 266 12.51 1.98 4.06
N PHE A 267 12.57 0.96 3.19
CA PHE A 267 11.75 -0.26 3.26
C PHE A 267 12.25 -1.26 4.33
N PRO A 268 11.33 -2.04 4.97
CA PRO A 268 9.88 -1.91 4.95
C PRO A 268 9.38 -0.78 5.88
N ALA A 269 8.09 -0.42 5.71
CA ALA A 269 7.46 0.55 6.60
C ALA A 269 7.48 0.11 8.06
N GLY A 270 7.82 1.04 8.97
CA GLY A 270 7.85 0.77 10.40
C GLY A 270 6.49 0.40 10.97
N THR A 271 5.42 1.00 10.43
CA THR A 271 4.02 0.72 10.77
C THR A 271 3.58 -0.71 10.46
N LEU A 272 4.34 -1.45 9.63
CA LEU A 272 4.09 -2.85 9.27
C LEU A 272 5.16 -3.81 9.80
N SER A 273 6.27 -3.33 10.31
CA SER A 273 7.36 -4.15 10.86
C SER A 273 7.53 -3.95 12.36
N GLY A 274 7.99 -2.80 12.76
CA GLY A 274 8.26 -2.42 14.14
C GLY A 274 9.57 -1.64 14.29
N ALA A 275 9.93 -1.37 15.51
CA ALA A 275 11.13 -0.60 15.86
C ALA A 275 11.93 -1.31 16.98
N PRO A 276 13.24 -1.57 16.81
CA PRO A 276 14.05 -1.45 15.59
C PRO A 276 13.64 -2.45 14.49
N LYS A 277 13.62 -2.01 13.21
CA LYS A 277 13.08 -2.79 12.08
C LYS A 277 13.69 -4.19 11.93
N VAL A 278 15.01 -4.30 11.94
CA VAL A 278 15.70 -5.58 11.71
C VAL A 278 15.32 -6.60 12.79
N ARG A 279 15.31 -6.19 14.05
CA ARG A 279 14.95 -7.08 15.16
C ARG A 279 13.48 -7.48 15.11
N ALA A 280 12.60 -6.52 14.82
CA ALA A 280 11.18 -6.81 14.63
C ALA A 280 10.95 -7.84 13.51
N MET A 281 11.58 -7.69 12.35
CA MET A 281 11.46 -8.64 11.24
C MET A 281 11.97 -10.04 11.58
N GLN A 282 13.04 -10.16 12.36
CA GLN A 282 13.53 -11.45 12.85
C GLN A 282 12.46 -12.16 13.69
N ILE A 283 11.90 -11.46 14.67
CA ILE A 283 10.86 -12.01 15.54
C ILE A 283 9.60 -12.36 14.73
N ILE A 284 9.16 -11.48 13.82
CA ILE A 284 8.03 -11.75 12.92
C ILE A 284 8.24 -13.05 12.15
N SER A 285 9.43 -13.27 11.59
CA SER A 285 9.75 -14.47 10.83
C SER A 285 9.74 -15.75 11.66
N GLU A 286 9.86 -15.64 12.97
CA GLU A 286 9.75 -16.77 13.91
C GLU A 286 8.30 -17.08 14.31
N LEU A 287 7.44 -16.05 14.32
CA LEU A 287 6.08 -16.15 14.81
C LEU A 287 5.04 -16.41 13.71
N GLU A 288 5.22 -15.80 12.55
CA GLU A 288 4.28 -15.98 11.44
C GLU A 288 4.59 -17.30 10.70
N PRO A 289 3.57 -18.15 10.42
CA PRO A 289 3.77 -19.47 9.83
C PRO A 289 4.10 -19.42 8.33
N HIS A 290 3.95 -18.27 7.69
CA HIS A 290 4.14 -18.09 6.25
C HIS A 290 4.82 -16.76 5.93
N ASN A 291 5.33 -16.62 4.70
CA ASN A 291 5.78 -15.34 4.17
C ASN A 291 4.60 -14.39 3.98
N ARG A 292 4.85 -13.10 4.18
CA ARG A 292 3.82 -12.06 4.03
C ARG A 292 3.36 -11.86 2.59
N GLY A 293 4.18 -12.27 1.60
CA GLY A 293 3.92 -12.00 0.20
C GLY A 293 3.85 -10.49 -0.06
N ALA A 294 2.78 -10.02 -0.67
CA ALA A 294 2.59 -8.60 -0.94
C ALA A 294 2.25 -7.76 0.31
N TYR A 295 1.71 -8.36 1.38
CA TYR A 295 1.30 -7.64 2.60
C TYR A 295 2.49 -6.95 3.28
N GLY A 296 2.35 -5.66 3.56
CA GLY A 296 3.41 -4.83 4.13
C GLY A 296 4.51 -4.47 3.13
N GLY A 297 4.35 -4.86 1.86
CA GLY A 297 5.14 -4.40 0.74
C GLY A 297 4.72 -3.01 0.26
N CYS A 298 5.20 -2.61 -0.91
CA CYS A 298 4.86 -1.34 -1.53
C CYS A 298 4.26 -1.54 -2.92
N ILE A 299 3.38 -0.64 -3.29
CA ILE A 299 2.75 -0.58 -4.60
C ILE A 299 2.62 0.88 -5.03
N GLY A 300 2.94 1.16 -6.28
CA GLY A 300 2.90 2.52 -6.79
C GLY A 300 3.56 2.65 -8.15
N PHE A 301 4.09 3.80 -8.44
CA PHE A 301 4.74 4.08 -9.71
C PHE A 301 6.09 4.77 -9.51
N ILE A 302 6.94 4.63 -10.51
CA ILE A 302 8.19 5.34 -10.69
C ILE A 302 8.10 6.05 -12.04
N GLY A 303 8.18 7.37 -12.03
CA GLY A 303 8.18 8.19 -13.23
C GLY A 303 9.52 8.15 -13.96
N LEU A 304 9.50 8.38 -15.26
CA LEU A 304 10.74 8.48 -16.08
C LEU A 304 11.61 9.69 -15.68
N ASN A 305 11.04 10.67 -15.00
CA ASN A 305 11.74 11.81 -14.40
C ASN A 305 12.37 11.49 -13.03
N GLY A 306 12.23 10.25 -12.55
CA GLY A 306 12.72 9.81 -11.24
C GLY A 306 11.75 10.06 -10.08
N ASP A 307 10.62 10.71 -10.29
CA ASP A 307 9.58 10.86 -9.25
C ASP A 307 9.05 9.48 -8.86
N LEU A 308 8.77 9.31 -7.57
CA LEU A 308 8.32 8.04 -7.02
C LEU A 308 7.16 8.28 -6.06
N ASN A 309 6.14 7.42 -6.13
CA ASN A 309 5.05 7.43 -5.18
C ASN A 309 4.63 5.99 -4.86
N GLN A 310 4.86 5.58 -3.62
CA GLN A 310 4.65 4.21 -3.17
C GLN A 310 3.73 4.19 -1.95
N ALA A 311 2.62 3.45 -2.07
CA ALA A 311 1.73 3.15 -0.96
C ALA A 311 2.13 1.84 -0.29
N ILE A 312 1.81 1.69 0.98
CA ILE A 312 1.96 0.43 1.71
C ILE A 312 0.85 -0.54 1.27
N VAL A 313 1.19 -1.79 1.03
CA VAL A 313 0.21 -2.83 0.68
C VAL A 313 -0.50 -3.32 1.93
N ILE A 314 -1.57 -2.62 2.28
CA ILE A 314 -2.53 -2.95 3.34
C ILE A 314 -3.95 -2.73 2.80
N ARG A 315 -4.95 -3.29 3.45
CA ARG A 315 -6.35 -3.24 2.96
C ARG A 315 -6.45 -3.73 1.50
N THR A 316 -5.76 -4.83 1.21
CA THR A 316 -5.45 -5.29 -0.14
C THR A 316 -5.76 -6.77 -0.27
N PHE A 317 -6.27 -7.16 -1.42
CA PHE A 317 -6.41 -8.53 -1.87
C PHE A 317 -5.28 -8.89 -2.83
N VAL A 318 -4.76 -10.08 -2.70
CA VAL A 318 -3.99 -10.78 -3.73
C VAL A 318 -4.88 -11.87 -4.29
N SER A 319 -5.16 -11.81 -5.58
CA SER A 319 -6.03 -12.74 -6.29
C SER A 319 -5.21 -13.64 -7.20
N ARG A 320 -5.36 -14.96 -7.05
CA ARG A 320 -4.70 -15.95 -7.89
C ARG A 320 -5.43 -17.29 -7.85
N ASN A 321 -5.60 -17.92 -9.00
CA ASN A 321 -6.16 -19.26 -9.12
C ASN A 321 -7.51 -19.45 -8.41
N GLY A 322 -8.40 -18.45 -8.43
CA GLY A 322 -9.70 -18.51 -7.76
C GLY A 322 -9.61 -18.37 -6.22
N GLU A 323 -8.49 -17.90 -5.69
CA GLU A 323 -8.32 -17.60 -4.28
C GLU A 323 -7.97 -16.11 -4.06
N LEU A 324 -8.56 -15.54 -3.04
CA LEU A 324 -8.24 -14.22 -2.51
C LEU A 324 -7.45 -14.38 -1.21
N TRP A 325 -6.28 -13.78 -1.15
CA TRP A 325 -5.50 -13.67 0.07
C TRP A 325 -5.53 -12.24 0.57
N PHE A 326 -5.79 -12.06 1.84
CA PHE A 326 -5.77 -10.77 2.49
C PHE A 326 -5.28 -10.90 3.93
N GLN A 327 -4.66 -9.87 4.45
CA GLN A 327 -3.91 -9.94 5.69
C GLN A 327 -4.06 -8.66 6.49
N ALA A 328 -4.07 -8.80 7.81
CA ALA A 328 -4.00 -7.69 8.74
C ALA A 328 -3.19 -8.07 9.97
N GLY A 329 -2.71 -7.05 10.66
CA GLY A 329 -2.00 -7.19 11.92
C GLY A 329 -2.21 -5.97 12.80
N SER A 330 -1.77 -6.08 14.05
CA SER A 330 -1.79 -5.01 15.03
C SER A 330 -0.38 -4.70 15.56
N GLY A 331 -0.20 -3.46 15.98
CA GLY A 331 1.04 -2.96 16.56
C GLY A 331 1.12 -3.27 18.05
N VAL A 332 1.92 -4.26 18.41
CA VAL A 332 2.08 -4.73 19.79
C VAL A 332 3.21 -3.97 20.50
N VAL A 333 2.90 -3.43 21.66
CA VAL A 333 3.83 -2.77 22.59
C VAL A 333 3.79 -3.44 23.96
N ALA A 334 4.68 -3.05 24.87
CA ALA A 334 4.78 -3.65 26.20
C ALA A 334 3.48 -3.60 27.04
N LYS A 335 2.61 -2.61 26.78
CA LYS A 335 1.33 -2.43 27.48
C LYS A 335 0.12 -2.95 26.70
N SER A 336 0.32 -3.60 25.55
CA SER A 336 -0.75 -4.17 24.74
C SER A 336 -1.48 -5.30 25.48
N ASN A 337 -2.75 -5.50 25.13
CA ASN A 337 -3.60 -6.61 25.57
C ASN A 337 -3.92 -7.50 24.37
N ASP A 338 -3.74 -8.80 24.50
CA ASP A 338 -3.86 -9.77 23.40
C ASP A 338 -5.28 -9.83 22.80
N GLN A 339 -6.31 -9.68 23.62
CA GLN A 339 -7.70 -9.64 23.14
C GLN A 339 -7.99 -8.35 22.37
N TYR A 340 -7.51 -7.22 22.86
CA TYR A 340 -7.68 -5.94 22.18
C TYR A 340 -6.96 -5.93 20.81
N GLU A 341 -5.71 -6.42 20.76
CA GLU A 341 -4.93 -6.49 19.52
C GLU A 341 -5.53 -7.47 18.50
N LEU A 342 -6.15 -8.57 18.97
CA LEU A 342 -6.93 -9.47 18.11
C LEU A 342 -8.13 -8.75 17.50
N GLU A 343 -8.88 -8.00 18.31
CA GLU A 343 -10.05 -7.24 17.84
C GLU A 343 -9.63 -6.14 16.84
N GLU A 344 -8.53 -5.46 17.09
CA GLU A 344 -7.96 -4.48 16.16
C GLU A 344 -7.60 -5.13 14.81
N CYS A 345 -6.96 -6.29 14.82
CA CYS A 345 -6.67 -7.06 13.62
C CYS A 345 -7.94 -7.37 12.82
N ASN A 346 -8.98 -7.87 13.50
CA ASN A 346 -10.27 -8.19 12.89
C ASN A 346 -10.99 -6.95 12.36
N ASN A 347 -10.95 -5.83 13.08
CA ASN A 347 -11.52 -4.57 12.63
C ASN A 347 -10.85 -4.04 11.36
N LYS A 348 -9.52 -4.22 11.24
CA LYS A 348 -8.75 -3.86 10.04
C LYS A 348 -9.15 -4.69 8.81
N LEU A 349 -9.69 -5.89 8.99
CA LEU A 349 -10.22 -6.75 7.92
C LEU A 349 -11.67 -6.41 7.55
N GLY A 350 -12.39 -5.71 8.42
CA GLY A 350 -13.83 -5.49 8.28
C GLY A 350 -14.26 -4.92 6.94
N ALA A 351 -13.50 -3.97 6.37
CA ALA A 351 -13.78 -3.41 5.05
C ALA A 351 -13.60 -4.45 3.92
N LEU A 352 -12.56 -5.30 4.00
CA LEU A 352 -12.30 -6.34 3.01
C LEU A 352 -13.38 -7.43 3.05
N THR A 353 -13.72 -7.90 4.24
CA THR A 353 -14.80 -8.90 4.43
C THR A 353 -16.14 -8.35 3.96
N LYS A 354 -16.46 -7.10 4.31
CA LYS A 354 -17.68 -6.44 3.85
C LYS A 354 -17.72 -6.29 2.33
N ALA A 355 -16.59 -5.99 1.69
CA ALA A 355 -16.49 -5.87 0.24
C ALA A 355 -16.83 -7.19 -0.47
N ILE A 356 -16.39 -8.34 0.06
CA ILE A 356 -16.72 -9.67 -0.48
C ILE A 356 -18.24 -9.88 -0.52
N HIS A 357 -18.94 -9.60 0.58
CA HIS A 357 -20.40 -9.74 0.64
C HIS A 357 -21.17 -8.74 -0.23
N ILE A 358 -20.62 -7.54 -0.42
CA ILE A 358 -21.24 -6.53 -1.30
C ILE A 358 -21.04 -6.91 -2.77
N ALA A 359 -19.85 -7.39 -3.13
CA ALA A 359 -19.53 -7.77 -4.50
C ALA A 359 -20.45 -8.86 -5.04
N GLU A 360 -20.87 -9.79 -4.19
CA GLU A 360 -21.83 -10.82 -4.55
C GLU A 360 -23.23 -10.26 -4.94
N LYS A 361 -23.59 -9.11 -4.38
CA LYS A 361 -24.92 -8.48 -4.54
C LYS A 361 -24.94 -7.39 -5.60
N LEU A 362 -23.79 -6.91 -6.07
CA LEU A 362 -23.67 -5.92 -7.14
C LEU A 362 -23.94 -6.57 -8.52
#